data_807f0eb99a8641087226a4a1fd1cb8f0
#
_entry.id   807f0eb99a8641087226a4a1fd1cb8f0
#
_cell.length_a   1.000
_cell.length_b   1.000
_cell.length_c   1.000
_cell.angle_alpha   90.00
_cell.angle_beta   90.00
_cell.angle_gamma   90.00
#
_symmetry.space_group_name_H-M   'P 1'
#
loop_
_entity.id
_entity.type
_entity.pdbx_description
1 polymer ?
#
loop_
_entity_poly.entity_id
_entity_poly.type
_entity_poly.pdbx_seq_one_letter_code
_entity_poly.pdbx_strand_id
1 'polypeptide(L)'
;LRSVELVTADGEFLRASETEHPELFWGLRGGGGNFGVVTGFEFELHTVGPEVATCLVFYPADRLGPVLRSYREFVADAPREVSSLVFAGELPDEELFDAGDRHRQKFAIMGCYAGDPDEGAVALEPFRQFGDPLADASGRMPYVEFQQVLDADYPDGMRYYWKSCYLDDLSDEAIDRIEHWAAAAPSPLSTVDVWQLGGAIADVGVDESAFRGRDAPFLLGVEANWEDPDADEANVAWVRDCLADMGRFSDGSLYLNFAGFL
;
A
#
# COMPACT_ATOMS: atom_id res chain seq x y z
N LEU A 1 -15.44 -11.55 3.81
CA LEU A 1 -16.65 -11.40 2.99
C LEU A 1 -17.49 -12.68 3.11
N ARG A 2 -18.80 -12.54 3.39
CA ARG A 2 -19.75 -13.65 3.55
C ARG A 2 -20.65 -13.81 2.32
N SER A 3 -21.11 -12.69 1.79
CA SER A 3 -21.92 -12.68 0.57
C SER A 3 -21.89 -11.33 -0.14
N VAL A 4 -22.28 -11.32 -1.40
CA VAL A 4 -22.41 -10.13 -2.24
C VAL A 4 -23.77 -10.19 -2.93
N GLU A 5 -24.48 -9.07 -2.93
CA GLU A 5 -25.68 -8.83 -3.73
C GLU A 5 -25.30 -7.98 -4.94
N LEU A 6 -25.73 -8.38 -6.13
CA LEU A 6 -25.39 -7.69 -7.36
C LEU A 6 -26.48 -7.78 -8.42
N VAL A 7 -26.46 -6.84 -9.36
CA VAL A 7 -27.26 -6.87 -10.59
C VAL A 7 -26.32 -7.15 -11.76
N THR A 8 -26.61 -8.21 -12.51
CA THR A 8 -25.83 -8.64 -13.68
C THR A 8 -26.11 -7.76 -14.92
N ALA A 9 -25.35 -7.95 -16.00
CA ALA A 9 -25.49 -7.18 -17.23
C ALA A 9 -26.84 -7.37 -17.94
N ASP A 10 -27.50 -8.51 -17.72
CA ASP A 10 -28.85 -8.85 -18.24
C ASP A 10 -29.97 -8.45 -17.27
N GLY A 11 -29.64 -7.77 -16.18
CA GLY A 11 -30.61 -7.19 -15.25
C GLY A 11 -31.12 -8.15 -14.18
N GLU A 12 -30.49 -9.31 -14.01
CA GLU A 12 -30.87 -10.25 -12.95
C GLU A 12 -30.23 -9.81 -11.62
N PHE A 13 -31.05 -9.83 -10.56
CA PHE A 13 -30.57 -9.63 -9.19
C PHE A 13 -30.13 -10.98 -8.62
N LEU A 14 -28.88 -11.08 -8.19
CA LEU A 14 -28.30 -12.29 -7.62
C LEU A 14 -27.66 -12.01 -6.25
N ARG A 15 -27.65 -13.05 -5.43
CA ARG A 15 -26.81 -13.13 -4.24
C ARG A 15 -25.75 -14.20 -4.43
N ALA A 16 -24.48 -13.88 -4.24
CA ALA A 16 -23.36 -14.79 -4.35
C ALA A 16 -22.71 -15.03 -2.97
N SER A 17 -22.43 -16.28 -2.63
CA SER A 17 -21.80 -16.71 -1.38
C SER A 17 -21.07 -18.05 -1.60
N GLU A 18 -20.49 -18.63 -0.57
CA GLU A 18 -19.86 -19.95 -0.63
C GLU A 18 -20.84 -21.07 -1.03
N THR A 19 -22.14 -20.90 -0.73
CA THR A 19 -23.19 -21.91 -0.98
C THR A 19 -24.17 -21.52 -2.09
N GLU A 20 -24.15 -20.28 -2.56
CA GLU A 20 -25.02 -19.75 -3.60
C GLU A 20 -24.15 -19.05 -4.66
N HIS A 21 -24.19 -19.51 -5.91
CA HIS A 21 -23.32 -19.04 -7.00
C HIS A 21 -21.82 -19.01 -6.62
N PRO A 22 -21.20 -20.11 -6.14
CA PRO A 22 -19.86 -20.12 -5.56
C PRO A 22 -18.76 -19.70 -6.54
N GLU A 23 -18.89 -20.03 -7.83
CA GLU A 23 -17.93 -19.59 -8.86
C GLU A 23 -17.97 -18.07 -9.07
N LEU A 24 -19.17 -17.48 -9.08
CA LEU A 24 -19.33 -16.03 -9.13
C LEU A 24 -18.75 -15.37 -7.87
N PHE A 25 -19.01 -15.96 -6.70
CA PHE A 25 -18.45 -15.47 -5.43
C PHE A 25 -16.91 -15.56 -5.40
N TRP A 26 -16.36 -16.62 -6.01
CA TRP A 26 -14.90 -16.71 -6.19
C TRP A 26 -14.37 -15.55 -7.04
N GLY A 27 -15.01 -15.28 -8.19
CA GLY A 27 -14.63 -14.20 -9.10
C GLY A 27 -14.75 -12.81 -8.49
N LEU A 28 -15.82 -12.54 -7.73
CA LEU A 28 -16.05 -11.27 -7.03
C LEU A 28 -15.00 -10.95 -5.96
N ARG A 29 -14.28 -11.95 -5.45
CA ARG A 29 -13.21 -11.81 -4.48
C ARG A 29 -11.84 -11.59 -5.15
N GLY A 30 -11.71 -10.56 -5.97
CA GLY A 30 -10.44 -10.14 -6.59
C GLY A 30 -10.45 -10.01 -8.11
N GLY A 31 -11.52 -10.46 -8.80
CA GLY A 31 -11.61 -10.40 -10.27
C GLY A 31 -12.04 -9.05 -10.85
N GLY A 32 -12.17 -8.02 -10.01
CA GLY A 32 -12.55 -6.67 -10.44
C GLY A 32 -14.04 -6.52 -10.77
N GLY A 33 -14.39 -5.44 -11.48
CA GLY A 33 -15.77 -5.01 -11.75
C GLY A 33 -16.48 -5.67 -12.92
N ASN A 34 -16.07 -6.87 -13.35
CA ASN A 34 -16.55 -7.48 -14.60
C ASN A 34 -17.86 -8.28 -14.48
N PHE A 35 -18.42 -8.43 -13.29
CA PHE A 35 -19.51 -9.37 -13.01
C PHE A 35 -20.87 -8.70 -12.87
N GLY A 36 -20.93 -7.40 -12.69
CA GLY A 36 -22.16 -6.64 -12.48
C GLY A 36 -21.98 -5.46 -11.54
N VAL A 37 -23.10 -4.80 -11.21
CA VAL A 37 -23.15 -3.71 -10.25
C VAL A 37 -23.49 -4.28 -8.88
N VAL A 38 -22.56 -4.19 -7.94
CA VAL A 38 -22.77 -4.65 -6.56
C VAL A 38 -23.66 -3.65 -5.82
N THR A 39 -24.70 -4.15 -5.16
CA THR A 39 -25.67 -3.38 -4.38
C THR A 39 -25.55 -3.59 -2.88
N GLY A 40 -24.88 -4.68 -2.45
CA GLY A 40 -24.71 -4.98 -1.05
C GLY A 40 -23.55 -5.93 -0.78
N PHE A 41 -22.89 -5.74 0.36
CA PHE A 41 -21.87 -6.63 0.90
C PHE A 41 -22.26 -7.10 2.31
N GLU A 42 -22.02 -8.35 2.60
CA GLU A 42 -22.10 -8.92 3.94
C GLU A 42 -20.70 -9.34 4.38
N PHE A 43 -20.17 -8.67 5.40
CA PHE A 43 -18.85 -8.97 5.96
C PHE A 43 -18.95 -9.62 7.34
N GLU A 44 -18.05 -10.53 7.62
CA GLU A 44 -17.71 -10.89 8.99
C GLU A 44 -16.77 -9.80 9.53
N LEU A 45 -17.14 -9.23 10.67
CA LEU A 45 -16.34 -8.17 11.27
C LEU A 45 -15.30 -8.77 12.21
N HIS A 46 -14.13 -8.16 12.25
CA HIS A 46 -13.07 -8.45 13.21
C HIS A 46 -13.05 -7.40 14.31
N THR A 47 -12.64 -7.80 15.52
CA THR A 47 -12.48 -6.85 16.63
C THR A 47 -11.21 -6.04 16.40
N VAL A 48 -11.37 -4.73 16.17
CA VAL A 48 -10.28 -3.75 16.04
C VAL A 48 -10.67 -2.48 16.80
N GLY A 49 -9.74 -1.90 17.52
CA GLY A 49 -9.96 -0.65 18.23
C GLY A 49 -10.73 -0.78 19.55
N PRO A 50 -11.29 0.33 20.07
CA PRO A 50 -11.49 1.62 19.35
C PRO A 50 -10.19 2.36 18.97
N GLU A 51 -9.11 2.19 19.74
CA GLU A 51 -7.79 2.72 19.46
C GLU A 51 -6.86 1.61 18.93
N VAL A 52 -5.91 2.01 18.09
CA VAL A 52 -4.82 1.17 17.58
C VAL A 52 -3.47 1.83 17.86
N ALA A 53 -2.42 1.03 17.98
CA ALA A 53 -1.06 1.55 17.92
C ALA A 53 -0.69 1.83 16.48
N THR A 54 -0.08 2.99 16.24
CA THR A 54 0.37 3.44 14.93
C THR A 54 1.84 3.82 14.95
N CYS A 55 2.49 3.62 13.81
CA CYS A 55 3.84 4.12 13.53
C CYS A 55 3.73 5.08 12.35
N LEU A 56 4.34 6.25 12.47
CA LEU A 56 4.59 7.18 11.38
C LEU A 56 5.94 7.85 11.62
N VAL A 57 6.96 7.34 10.95
CA VAL A 57 8.35 7.75 11.16
C VAL A 57 8.94 8.21 9.84
N PHE A 58 9.60 9.37 9.87
CA PHE A 58 10.19 10.00 8.71
C PHE A 58 11.73 9.89 8.75
N TYR A 59 12.31 9.48 7.64
CA TYR A 59 13.75 9.32 7.48
C TYR A 59 14.26 10.18 6.33
N PRO A 60 15.55 10.58 6.35
CA PRO A 60 16.14 11.28 5.22
C PRO A 60 16.27 10.35 4.00
N ALA A 61 16.02 10.87 2.78
CA ALA A 61 15.95 10.07 1.55
C ALA A 61 17.24 9.28 1.26
N ASP A 62 18.41 9.79 1.67
CA ASP A 62 19.72 9.12 1.52
C ASP A 62 19.87 7.87 2.43
N ARG A 63 18.87 7.59 3.26
CA ARG A 63 18.80 6.39 4.10
C ARG A 63 17.81 5.35 3.60
N LEU A 64 17.15 5.57 2.45
CA LEU A 64 16.08 4.70 1.97
C LEU A 64 16.56 3.23 1.81
N GLY A 65 17.66 2.98 1.11
CA GLY A 65 18.16 1.63 0.91
C GLY A 65 18.56 0.92 2.20
N PRO A 66 19.39 1.50 3.08
CA PRO A 66 19.68 0.91 4.39
C PRO A 66 18.43 0.61 5.21
N VAL A 67 17.46 1.52 5.24
CA VAL A 67 16.20 1.34 5.99
C VAL A 67 15.33 0.26 5.37
N LEU A 68 15.21 0.20 4.04
CA LEU A 68 14.48 -0.89 3.35
C LEU A 68 15.10 -2.27 3.60
N ARG A 69 16.42 -2.38 3.75
CA ARG A 69 17.07 -3.64 4.14
C ARG A 69 16.66 -4.07 5.56
N SER A 70 16.69 -3.14 6.53
CA SER A 70 16.22 -3.41 7.89
C SER A 70 14.72 -3.69 7.95
N TYR A 71 13.94 -2.97 7.15
CA TYR A 71 12.50 -3.18 7.00
C TYR A 71 12.19 -4.60 6.49
N ARG A 72 12.82 -5.04 5.40
CA ARG A 72 12.70 -6.40 4.86
C ARG A 72 12.99 -7.48 5.91
N GLU A 73 14.08 -7.31 6.66
CA GLU A 73 14.45 -8.27 7.71
C GLU A 73 13.43 -8.33 8.84
N PHE A 74 12.91 -7.19 9.26
CA PHE A 74 11.91 -7.13 10.33
C PHE A 74 10.56 -7.69 9.89
N VAL A 75 10.04 -7.28 8.73
CA VAL A 75 8.68 -7.67 8.31
C VAL A 75 8.57 -9.15 7.93
N ALA A 76 9.69 -9.83 7.68
CA ALA A 76 9.70 -11.27 7.41
C ALA A 76 9.18 -12.09 8.60
N ASP A 77 9.41 -11.63 9.84
CA ASP A 77 9.00 -12.29 11.08
C ASP A 77 8.07 -11.41 11.94
N ALA A 78 7.50 -10.35 11.37
CA ALA A 78 6.63 -9.44 12.09
C ALA A 78 5.36 -10.15 12.59
N PRO A 79 4.81 -9.76 13.76
CA PRO A 79 3.52 -10.25 14.22
C PRO A 79 2.44 -10.06 13.15
N ARG A 80 1.50 -11.01 13.10
CA ARG A 80 0.39 -11.03 12.13
C ARG A 80 -0.47 -9.76 12.13
N GLU A 81 -0.56 -9.12 13.29
CA GLU A 81 -1.32 -7.91 13.53
C GLU A 81 -0.65 -6.65 12.95
N VAL A 82 0.63 -6.74 12.57
CA VAL A 82 1.37 -5.63 11.97
C VAL A 82 1.02 -5.51 10.50
N SER A 83 0.61 -4.31 10.10
CA SER A 83 0.52 -3.90 8.70
C SER A 83 1.38 -2.66 8.50
N SER A 84 2.13 -2.57 7.41
CA SER A 84 3.03 -1.45 7.18
C SER A 84 3.23 -1.11 5.70
N LEU A 85 3.68 0.11 5.47
CA LEU A 85 3.89 0.72 4.18
C LEU A 85 5.08 1.67 4.26
N VAL A 86 5.95 1.65 3.26
CA VAL A 86 7.01 2.65 3.07
C VAL A 86 6.63 3.54 1.90
N PHE A 87 6.58 4.85 2.12
CA PHE A 87 6.38 5.87 1.08
C PHE A 87 7.72 6.48 0.72
N ALA A 88 8.18 6.27 -0.50
CA ALA A 88 9.46 6.79 -0.96
C ALA A 88 9.27 7.86 -2.04
N GLY A 89 9.42 9.13 -1.66
CA GLY A 89 9.26 10.30 -2.52
C GLY A 89 9.55 11.59 -1.77
N GLU A 90 9.17 12.72 -2.34
CA GLU A 90 9.22 14.00 -1.65
C GLU A 90 7.95 14.15 -0.80
N LEU A 91 8.11 14.23 0.51
CA LEU A 91 7.01 14.40 1.44
C LEU A 91 6.80 15.88 1.78
N PRO A 92 5.57 16.31 2.12
CA PRO A 92 5.26 17.71 2.39
C PRO A 92 6.13 18.30 3.50
N ASP A 93 6.36 19.62 3.40
CA ASP A 93 7.13 20.40 4.37
C ASP A 93 6.22 20.80 5.54
N GLU A 94 6.09 19.92 6.52
CA GLU A 94 5.20 20.11 7.66
C GLU A 94 5.90 20.72 8.87
N GLU A 95 5.11 21.32 9.78
CA GLU A 95 5.59 21.82 11.08
C GLU A 95 6.17 20.72 11.98
N LEU A 96 5.95 19.46 11.62
CA LEU A 96 6.50 18.29 12.31
C LEU A 96 8.03 18.24 12.29
N PHE A 97 8.66 18.85 11.27
CA PHE A 97 10.11 18.81 11.08
C PHE A 97 10.80 20.02 11.68
N ASP A 98 12.01 19.82 12.21
CA ASP A 98 12.88 20.91 12.61
C ASP A 98 13.19 21.82 11.41
N ALA A 99 13.40 23.12 11.64
CA ALA A 99 13.58 24.13 10.60
C ALA A 99 14.72 23.79 9.58
N GLY A 100 15.74 23.03 10.02
CA GLY A 100 16.84 22.57 9.18
C GLY A 100 16.50 21.38 8.29
N ASP A 101 15.46 20.63 8.62
CA ASP A 101 15.08 19.37 7.95
C ASP A 101 13.81 19.49 7.08
N ARG A 102 13.11 20.62 7.16
CA ARG A 102 11.85 20.83 6.41
C ARG A 102 12.03 20.64 4.91
N HIS A 103 13.10 21.16 4.33
CA HIS A 103 13.37 21.09 2.88
C HIS A 103 14.22 19.87 2.46
N ARG A 104 14.50 18.96 3.38
CA ARG A 104 15.22 17.73 3.03
C ARG A 104 14.24 16.75 2.36
N GLN A 105 14.72 16.11 1.29
CA GLN A 105 14.02 14.94 0.76
C GLN A 105 13.96 13.83 1.82
N LYS A 106 12.83 13.23 1.98
CA LYS A 106 12.53 12.26 3.03
C LYS A 106 11.57 11.18 2.53
N PHE A 107 11.50 10.09 3.26
CA PHE A 107 10.50 9.05 3.09
C PHE A 107 9.90 8.70 4.46
N ALA A 108 8.77 8.03 4.45
CA ALA A 108 8.11 7.64 5.69
C ALA A 108 7.85 6.13 5.74
N ILE A 109 7.86 5.59 6.96
CA ILE A 109 7.27 4.30 7.28
C ILE A 109 5.98 4.56 8.06
N MET A 110 4.87 4.07 7.54
CA MET A 110 3.60 4.03 8.25
C MET A 110 3.27 2.59 8.64
N GLY A 111 2.77 2.39 9.85
CA GLY A 111 2.37 1.08 10.34
C GLY A 111 1.18 1.16 11.29
N CYS A 112 0.45 0.05 11.38
CA CYS A 112 -0.64 -0.13 12.31
C CYS A 112 -0.57 -1.53 12.92
N TYR A 113 -0.93 -1.65 14.19
CA TYR A 113 -1.10 -2.92 14.87
C TYR A 113 -2.58 -3.14 15.18
N ALA A 114 -3.17 -4.16 14.55
CA ALA A 114 -4.58 -4.51 14.67
C ALA A 114 -4.85 -5.41 15.90
N GLY A 115 -4.48 -4.95 17.09
CA GLY A 115 -4.60 -5.68 18.35
C GLY A 115 -4.58 -4.73 19.55
N ASP A 116 -4.11 -5.22 20.68
CA ASP A 116 -3.94 -4.40 21.89
C ASP A 116 -2.92 -3.28 21.66
N PRO A 117 -3.25 -1.99 21.91
CA PRO A 117 -2.34 -0.88 21.63
C PRO A 117 -1.04 -0.88 22.44
N ASP A 118 -1.01 -1.51 23.64
CA ASP A 118 0.22 -1.62 24.43
C ASP A 118 1.17 -2.65 23.82
N GLU A 119 0.65 -3.79 23.35
CA GLU A 119 1.42 -4.77 22.56
C GLU A 119 1.88 -4.17 21.22
N GLY A 120 0.99 -3.42 20.57
CA GLY A 120 1.29 -2.74 19.31
C GLY A 120 2.40 -1.71 19.41
N ALA A 121 2.47 -0.95 20.50
CA ALA A 121 3.56 0.01 20.72
C ALA A 121 4.93 -0.69 20.76
N VAL A 122 5.00 -1.90 21.32
CA VAL A 122 6.22 -2.72 21.34
C VAL A 122 6.50 -3.34 19.97
N ALA A 123 5.47 -3.88 19.30
CA ALA A 123 5.60 -4.54 18.01
C ALA A 123 6.06 -3.56 16.90
N LEU A 124 5.66 -2.29 16.95
CA LEU A 124 6.00 -1.26 15.96
C LEU A 124 7.30 -0.51 16.29
N GLU A 125 7.88 -0.70 17.49
CA GLU A 125 9.10 -0.03 17.92
C GLU A 125 10.29 -0.20 16.93
N PRO A 126 10.53 -1.38 16.32
CA PRO A 126 11.63 -1.56 15.38
C PRO A 126 11.61 -0.59 14.20
N PHE A 127 10.43 -0.21 13.69
CA PHE A 127 10.32 0.77 12.59
C PHE A 127 10.91 2.14 12.93
N ARG A 128 10.98 2.48 14.20
CA ARG A 128 11.49 3.74 14.73
C ARG A 128 13.01 3.72 14.94
N GLN A 129 13.65 2.55 14.76
CA GLN A 129 15.05 2.29 15.09
C GLN A 129 15.91 1.89 13.89
N PHE A 130 15.39 1.90 12.67
CA PHE A 130 16.16 1.52 11.46
C PHE A 130 17.22 2.54 11.05
N GLY A 131 17.26 3.69 11.71
CA GLY A 131 18.23 4.76 11.48
C GLY A 131 17.99 5.94 12.43
N ASP A 132 18.49 7.10 12.04
CA ASP A 132 18.25 8.36 12.75
C ASP A 132 17.05 9.07 12.10
N PRO A 133 15.85 9.00 12.67
CA PRO A 133 14.66 9.61 12.07
C PRO A 133 14.72 11.14 12.15
N LEU A 134 14.14 11.81 11.15
CA LEU A 134 13.93 13.25 11.15
C LEU A 134 12.77 13.67 12.03
N ALA A 135 11.74 12.85 12.08
CA ALA A 135 10.56 13.04 12.92
C ALA A 135 9.88 11.71 13.21
N ASP A 136 9.13 11.68 14.30
CA ASP A 136 8.37 10.53 14.75
C ASP A 136 7.00 10.99 15.26
N ALA A 137 5.94 10.68 14.52
CA ALA A 137 4.56 10.95 14.86
C ALA A 137 3.81 9.67 15.28
N SER A 138 4.55 8.63 15.65
CA SER A 138 4.00 7.36 16.14
C SER A 138 3.23 7.55 17.44
N GLY A 139 2.21 6.72 17.65
CA GLY A 139 1.41 6.82 18.87
C GLY A 139 0.19 5.91 18.87
N ARG A 140 -0.85 6.36 19.55
CA ARG A 140 -2.17 5.74 19.53
C ARG A 140 -3.16 6.71 18.93
N MET A 141 -4.06 6.19 18.14
CA MET A 141 -5.18 6.96 17.60
C MET A 141 -6.42 6.09 17.46
N PRO A 142 -7.61 6.68 17.41
CA PRO A 142 -8.83 5.97 17.03
C PRO A 142 -8.67 5.33 15.65
N TYR A 143 -9.07 4.07 15.51
CA TYR A 143 -8.96 3.35 14.23
C TYR A 143 -9.69 4.07 13.07
N VAL A 144 -10.81 4.73 13.39
CA VAL A 144 -11.57 5.52 12.41
C VAL A 144 -10.79 6.75 11.89
N GLU A 145 -9.89 7.32 12.69
CA GLU A 145 -9.00 8.42 12.29
C GLU A 145 -7.82 7.87 11.48
N PHE A 146 -7.26 6.73 11.89
CA PHE A 146 -6.18 6.08 11.15
C PHE A 146 -6.58 5.75 9.70
N GLN A 147 -7.82 5.35 9.47
CA GLN A 147 -8.33 5.05 8.14
C GLN A 147 -8.43 6.28 7.21
N GLN A 148 -8.34 7.48 7.75
CA GLN A 148 -8.45 8.75 7.03
C GLN A 148 -7.13 9.53 6.97
N VAL A 149 -6.05 8.94 7.49
CA VAL A 149 -4.77 9.65 7.64
C VAL A 149 -4.17 10.11 6.30
N LEU A 150 -4.47 9.41 5.21
CA LEU A 150 -4.00 9.72 3.86
C LEU A 150 -5.02 10.51 3.02
N ASP A 151 -6.24 10.78 3.50
CA ASP A 151 -7.29 11.43 2.69
C ASP A 151 -6.87 12.82 2.18
N ALA A 152 -6.06 13.54 2.97
CA ALA A 152 -5.58 14.87 2.60
C ALA A 152 -4.52 14.85 1.48
N ASP A 153 -3.83 13.72 1.27
CA ASP A 153 -2.76 13.59 0.29
C ASP A 153 -3.30 13.34 -1.14
N TYR A 154 -4.61 13.00 -1.24
CA TYR A 154 -5.26 12.67 -2.50
C TYR A 154 -6.50 13.53 -2.78
N PRO A 155 -6.38 14.88 -2.86
CA PRO A 155 -7.52 15.77 -3.05
C PRO A 155 -8.11 15.63 -4.47
N ASP A 156 -9.41 15.91 -4.56
CA ASP A 156 -10.10 15.98 -5.85
C ASP A 156 -9.48 17.05 -6.78
N GLY A 157 -9.42 16.73 -8.06
CA GLY A 157 -9.00 17.67 -9.11
C GLY A 157 -7.53 17.62 -9.49
N MET A 158 -6.73 16.84 -8.80
CA MET A 158 -5.38 16.49 -9.24
C MET A 158 -5.39 15.42 -10.33
N ARG A 159 -4.26 15.24 -10.97
CA ARG A 159 -4.03 14.20 -11.97
C ARG A 159 -3.33 13.02 -11.32
N TYR A 160 -3.83 11.82 -11.57
CA TYR A 160 -3.37 10.57 -10.97
C TYR A 160 -3.11 9.51 -12.04
N TYR A 161 -1.96 8.87 -11.98
CA TYR A 161 -1.65 7.69 -12.77
C TYR A 161 -0.84 6.70 -11.97
N TRP A 162 -1.47 5.60 -11.56
CA TRP A 162 -0.90 4.62 -10.65
C TRP A 162 -0.82 3.26 -11.28
N LYS A 163 0.27 2.57 -11.03
CA LYS A 163 0.43 1.15 -11.37
C LYS A 163 1.11 0.41 -10.23
N SER A 164 0.98 -0.92 -10.26
CA SER A 164 1.61 -1.77 -9.26
C SER A 164 2.11 -3.06 -9.86
N CYS A 165 3.01 -3.73 -9.15
CA CYS A 165 3.33 -5.14 -9.34
C CYS A 165 3.58 -5.80 -7.98
N TYR A 166 3.31 -7.10 -7.88
CA TYR A 166 3.75 -7.86 -6.73
C TYR A 166 5.23 -8.19 -6.87
N LEU A 167 5.97 -8.13 -5.77
CA LEU A 167 7.38 -8.48 -5.73
C LEU A 167 7.55 -9.83 -5.03
N ASP A 168 8.32 -10.71 -5.64
CA ASP A 168 8.64 -12.04 -5.10
C ASP A 168 9.60 -11.95 -3.92
N ASP A 169 10.41 -10.89 -3.89
CA ASP A 169 11.37 -10.56 -2.84
C ASP A 169 11.71 -9.07 -2.89
N LEU A 170 12.16 -8.52 -1.78
CA LEU A 170 12.76 -7.19 -1.70
C LEU A 170 14.30 -7.32 -1.68
N SER A 171 14.86 -7.86 -2.77
CA SER A 171 16.31 -8.07 -2.91
C SER A 171 17.10 -6.76 -2.86
N ASP A 172 18.40 -6.82 -2.62
CA ASP A 172 19.26 -5.62 -2.60
C ASP A 172 19.21 -4.90 -3.95
N GLU A 173 19.14 -5.63 -5.07
CA GLU A 173 19.00 -5.04 -6.40
C GLU A 173 17.64 -4.36 -6.57
N ALA A 174 16.54 -4.96 -6.08
CA ALA A 174 15.22 -4.33 -6.08
C ALA A 174 15.22 -3.04 -5.26
N ILE A 175 15.84 -3.05 -4.08
CA ILE A 175 15.98 -1.87 -3.21
C ILE A 175 16.75 -0.75 -3.93
N ASP A 176 17.87 -1.05 -4.57
CA ASP A 176 18.67 -0.06 -5.30
C ASP A 176 17.87 0.56 -6.46
N ARG A 177 16.98 -0.23 -7.09
CA ARG A 177 16.08 0.31 -8.14
C ARG A 177 14.96 1.16 -7.56
N ILE A 178 14.38 0.80 -6.41
CA ILE A 178 13.39 1.62 -5.70
C ILE A 178 13.99 2.97 -5.34
N GLU A 179 15.20 3.02 -4.76
CA GLU A 179 15.91 4.28 -4.49
C GLU A 179 16.08 5.14 -5.74
N HIS A 180 16.49 4.51 -6.86
CA HIS A 180 16.68 5.21 -8.12
C HIS A 180 15.37 5.85 -8.61
N TRP A 181 14.27 5.09 -8.64
CA TRP A 181 13.01 5.56 -9.17
C TRP A 181 12.33 6.57 -8.25
N ALA A 182 12.43 6.42 -6.93
CA ALA A 182 11.95 7.42 -5.98
C ALA A 182 12.67 8.77 -6.15
N ALA A 183 14.01 8.75 -6.35
CA ALA A 183 14.79 9.97 -6.60
C ALA A 183 14.54 10.60 -7.99
N ALA A 184 14.00 9.82 -8.94
CA ALA A 184 13.71 10.27 -10.31
C ALA A 184 12.26 10.69 -10.53
N ALA A 185 11.43 10.75 -9.48
CA ALA A 185 10.04 11.14 -9.58
C ALA A 185 9.90 12.55 -10.20
N PRO A 186 9.08 12.73 -11.24
CA PRO A 186 8.98 14.01 -11.96
C PRO A 186 8.13 15.04 -11.21
N SER A 187 7.32 14.61 -10.24
CA SER A 187 6.51 15.47 -9.39
C SER A 187 6.84 15.21 -7.91
N PRO A 188 6.91 16.25 -7.06
CA PRO A 188 7.13 16.09 -5.63
C PRO A 188 5.98 15.37 -4.90
N LEU A 189 4.83 15.22 -5.57
CA LEU A 189 3.66 14.53 -5.04
C LEU A 189 3.63 13.04 -5.41
N SER A 190 4.63 12.56 -6.19
CA SER A 190 4.70 11.19 -6.66
C SER A 190 5.58 10.34 -5.76
N THR A 191 5.18 9.07 -5.57
CA THR A 191 5.87 8.14 -4.67
C THR A 191 6.11 6.77 -5.31
N VAL A 192 7.12 6.07 -4.80
CA VAL A 192 7.31 4.63 -4.98
C VAL A 192 7.08 3.97 -3.64
N ASP A 193 6.04 3.16 -3.54
CA ASP A 193 5.54 2.65 -2.28
C ASP A 193 5.79 1.15 -2.16
N VAL A 194 6.21 0.72 -0.98
CA VAL A 194 6.42 -0.70 -0.66
C VAL A 194 5.45 -1.10 0.44
N TRP A 195 4.43 -1.87 0.07
CA TRP A 195 3.43 -2.41 0.97
C TRP A 195 3.86 -3.78 1.47
N GLN A 196 3.90 -3.97 2.79
CA GLN A 196 4.02 -5.29 3.38
C GLN A 196 2.72 -6.08 3.14
N LEU A 197 2.87 -7.30 2.63
CA LEU A 197 1.81 -8.28 2.53
C LEU A 197 2.08 -9.45 3.49
N GLY A 198 1.20 -10.43 3.51
CA GLY A 198 1.32 -11.59 4.40
C GLY A 198 0.18 -11.66 5.41
N GLY A 199 0.42 -12.22 6.59
CA GLY A 199 -0.59 -12.37 7.63
C GLY A 199 -1.89 -13.00 7.09
N ALA A 200 -3.04 -12.36 7.31
CA ALA A 200 -4.35 -12.85 6.85
C ALA A 200 -4.49 -12.95 5.31
N ILE A 201 -3.69 -12.18 4.54
CA ILE A 201 -3.70 -12.26 3.08
C ILE A 201 -3.12 -13.58 2.62
N ALA A 202 -2.01 -14.02 3.22
CA ALA A 202 -1.30 -15.26 2.89
C ALA A 202 -1.98 -16.52 3.43
N ASP A 203 -2.84 -16.41 4.45
CA ASP A 203 -3.59 -17.56 5.00
C ASP A 203 -4.64 -18.12 4.03
N VAL A 204 -5.08 -17.32 3.07
CA VAL A 204 -6.04 -17.75 2.05
C VAL A 204 -5.28 -18.37 0.88
N GLY A 205 -5.62 -19.61 0.51
CA GLY A 205 -4.97 -20.31 -0.61
C GLY A 205 -5.11 -19.55 -1.93
N VAL A 206 -4.10 -19.64 -2.78
CA VAL A 206 -4.02 -18.92 -4.07
C VAL A 206 -5.19 -19.21 -5.01
N ASP A 207 -5.81 -20.40 -4.89
CA ASP A 207 -6.97 -20.81 -5.72
C ASP A 207 -8.32 -20.55 -5.05
N GLU A 208 -8.35 -20.07 -3.80
CA GLU A 208 -9.60 -19.86 -3.06
C GLU A 208 -10.38 -18.61 -3.47
N SER A 209 -9.73 -17.70 -4.20
CA SER A 209 -10.36 -16.49 -4.74
C SER A 209 -9.64 -16.00 -6.00
N ALA A 210 -10.26 -15.11 -6.75
CA ALA A 210 -9.65 -14.49 -7.93
C ALA A 210 -8.56 -13.46 -7.58
N PHE A 211 -8.35 -13.15 -6.29
CA PHE A 211 -7.29 -12.24 -5.86
C PHE A 211 -5.91 -12.87 -6.09
N ARG A 212 -5.04 -12.15 -6.79
CA ARG A 212 -3.65 -12.52 -7.02
C ARG A 212 -2.74 -11.94 -5.93
N GLY A 213 -1.52 -12.45 -5.84
CA GLY A 213 -0.52 -11.95 -4.88
C GLY A 213 -0.72 -12.43 -3.44
N ARG A 214 -1.41 -13.56 -3.23
CA ARG A 214 -1.57 -14.19 -1.91
C ARG A 214 -0.26 -14.63 -1.30
N ASP A 215 0.67 -15.04 -2.12
CA ASP A 215 1.99 -15.57 -1.81
C ASP A 215 3.12 -14.52 -1.95
N ALA A 216 2.80 -13.34 -2.49
CA ALA A 216 3.77 -12.27 -2.60
C ALA A 216 4.00 -11.60 -1.23
N PRO A 217 5.25 -11.40 -0.79
CA PRO A 217 5.54 -10.70 0.46
C PRO A 217 5.37 -9.18 0.37
N PHE A 218 5.44 -8.61 -0.85
CA PHE A 218 5.35 -7.17 -1.05
C PHE A 218 4.51 -6.81 -2.27
N LEU A 219 3.84 -5.66 -2.19
CA LEU A 219 3.28 -4.95 -3.33
C LEU A 219 4.07 -3.66 -3.54
N LEU A 220 4.57 -3.45 -4.76
CA LEU A 220 5.13 -2.18 -5.17
C LEU A 220 4.03 -1.34 -5.82
N GLY A 221 3.78 -0.16 -5.28
CA GLY A 221 2.99 0.90 -5.89
C GLY A 221 3.90 1.94 -6.54
N VAL A 222 3.56 2.42 -7.71
CA VAL A 222 4.21 3.56 -8.36
C VAL A 222 3.11 4.56 -8.66
N GLU A 223 3.08 5.63 -7.88
CA GLU A 223 1.99 6.58 -7.83
C GLU A 223 2.44 7.95 -8.34
N ALA A 224 2.10 8.27 -9.59
CA ALA A 224 2.30 9.61 -10.10
C ALA A 224 1.08 10.48 -9.78
N ASN A 225 1.35 11.58 -9.09
CA ASN A 225 0.38 12.59 -8.67
C ASN A 225 0.94 13.95 -9.12
N TRP A 226 0.16 14.74 -9.87
CA TRP A 226 0.63 16.05 -10.36
C TRP A 226 -0.54 16.98 -10.67
N GLU A 227 -0.28 18.27 -10.84
CA GLU A 227 -1.31 19.29 -11.11
C GLU A 227 -1.30 19.76 -12.59
N ASP A 228 -0.11 19.99 -13.16
CA ASP A 228 0.04 20.58 -14.48
C ASP A 228 -0.24 19.59 -15.62
N PRO A 229 -1.28 19.81 -16.45
CA PRO A 229 -1.56 18.95 -17.60
C PRO A 229 -0.40 18.81 -18.60
N ASP A 230 0.48 19.81 -18.70
CA ASP A 230 1.64 19.76 -19.59
C ASP A 230 2.71 18.75 -19.12
N ALA A 231 2.62 18.29 -17.87
CA ALA A 231 3.49 17.26 -17.29
C ALA A 231 2.95 15.82 -17.46
N ASP A 232 1.82 15.60 -18.13
CA ASP A 232 1.19 14.28 -18.29
C ASP A 232 2.14 13.23 -18.86
N GLU A 233 2.81 13.55 -19.97
CA GLU A 233 3.69 12.61 -20.67
C GLU A 233 4.85 12.15 -19.76
N ALA A 234 5.47 13.08 -19.03
CA ALA A 234 6.59 12.78 -18.15
C ALA A 234 6.16 11.89 -16.96
N ASN A 235 5.02 12.20 -16.31
CA ASN A 235 4.53 11.45 -15.18
C ASN A 235 4.08 10.03 -15.58
N VAL A 236 3.33 9.90 -16.66
CA VAL A 236 2.90 8.59 -17.20
C VAL A 236 4.09 7.75 -17.65
N ALA A 237 5.09 8.36 -18.32
CA ALA A 237 6.30 7.66 -18.74
C ALA A 237 7.09 7.14 -17.53
N TRP A 238 7.29 7.97 -16.50
CA TRP A 238 8.00 7.58 -15.28
C TRP A 238 7.39 6.33 -14.63
N VAL A 239 6.05 6.29 -14.47
CA VAL A 239 5.37 5.11 -13.91
C VAL A 239 5.60 3.86 -14.76
N ARG A 240 5.45 4.00 -16.11
CA ARG A 240 5.61 2.88 -17.04
C ARG A 240 7.03 2.33 -17.05
N ASP A 241 8.01 3.23 -17.09
CA ASP A 241 9.42 2.87 -17.13
C ASP A 241 9.87 2.23 -15.80
N CYS A 242 9.40 2.76 -14.66
CA CYS A 242 9.62 2.16 -13.35
C CYS A 242 9.07 0.73 -13.30
N LEU A 243 7.81 0.52 -13.69
CA LEU A 243 7.21 -0.82 -13.69
C LEU A 243 7.89 -1.78 -14.67
N ALA A 244 8.33 -1.30 -15.84
CA ALA A 244 9.07 -2.10 -16.80
C ALA A 244 10.42 -2.58 -16.24
N ASP A 245 11.12 -1.70 -15.51
CA ASP A 245 12.38 -2.05 -14.84
C ASP A 245 12.17 -2.99 -13.64
N MET A 246 11.14 -2.72 -12.82
CA MET A 246 10.82 -3.53 -11.65
C MET A 246 10.21 -4.90 -12.00
N GLY A 247 9.70 -5.08 -13.21
CA GLY A 247 9.07 -6.33 -13.66
C GLY A 247 9.96 -7.56 -13.61
N ARG A 248 11.30 -7.42 -13.55
CA ARG A 248 12.24 -8.53 -13.37
C ARG A 248 12.26 -9.11 -11.94
N PHE A 249 11.66 -8.44 -10.98
CA PHE A 249 11.49 -8.87 -9.58
C PHE A 249 10.08 -9.34 -9.26
N SER A 250 9.26 -9.55 -10.30
CA SER A 250 7.83 -9.86 -10.23
C SER A 250 7.49 -11.01 -11.19
N ASP A 251 6.49 -11.79 -10.86
CA ASP A 251 5.88 -12.77 -11.77
C ASP A 251 5.02 -12.12 -12.89
N GLY A 252 4.93 -10.80 -12.91
CA GLY A 252 4.12 -10.01 -13.83
C GLY A 252 2.68 -9.81 -13.39
N SER A 253 2.28 -10.32 -12.23
CA SER A 253 0.96 -10.06 -11.66
C SER A 253 0.87 -8.66 -11.07
N LEU A 254 -0.35 -8.11 -11.01
CA LEU A 254 -0.61 -6.75 -10.57
C LEU A 254 -1.86 -6.69 -9.67
N TYR A 255 -1.93 -5.65 -8.86
CA TYR A 255 -3.13 -5.34 -8.09
C TYR A 255 -4.12 -4.55 -8.95
N LEU A 256 -5.31 -5.11 -9.19
CA LEU A 256 -6.27 -4.56 -10.15
C LEU A 256 -6.74 -3.13 -9.83
N ASN A 257 -6.74 -2.73 -8.55
CA ASN A 257 -7.13 -1.37 -8.17
C ASN A 257 -6.06 -0.32 -8.50
N PHE A 258 -4.80 -0.74 -8.77
CA PHE A 258 -3.69 0.12 -9.21
C PHE A 258 -3.26 -0.23 -10.64
N ALA A 259 -4.20 -0.55 -11.52
CA ALA A 259 -3.91 -1.04 -12.87
C ALA A 259 -3.48 0.04 -13.87
N GLY A 260 -3.83 1.31 -13.61
CA GLY A 260 -3.62 2.43 -14.54
C GLY A 260 -4.28 2.18 -15.89
N PHE A 261 -5.26 2.96 -16.29
CA PHE A 261 -6.13 2.68 -17.45
C PHE A 261 -5.62 3.19 -18.81
N LEU A 262 -4.37 3.59 -18.97
CA LEU A 262 -3.87 4.11 -20.26
C LEU A 262 -2.67 3.32 -20.80
#